data_887ca5d07bb5d34e1a8f39ebaa04553d
#
_entry.id   887ca5d07bb5d34e1a8f39ebaa04553d
#
_cell.length_a   1.000
_cell.length_b   1.000
_cell.length_c   1.000
_cell.angle_alpha   90.00
_cell.angle_beta   90.00
_cell.angle_gamma   90.00
#
_symmetry.space_group_name_H-M   'P 1'
#
loop_
_entity.id
_entity.type
_entity.pdbx_description
1 polymer ?
#
loop_
_entity_poly.entity_id
_entity_poly.type
_entity_poly.pdbx_seq_one_letter_code
_entity_poly.pdbx_strand_id
1 'polypeptide(L)'
;MKKLLAIVLSIITVFCFTACGGETVTESADGVIVINNGDRIYAEDADTATLKVIDIGFTEAGFGREWLVNIAKQFVIENKEYEIDLDGDPSLASSLQTKLESGKNLADLYFPLNSAWELYASRGWVEPLDDVYAMKVDGENGKTIEEKTDENYKKYANYTTTEGSHYYIMPWNDTVTGIVYNVKMFEQYGWEIPETTDELETLCKRILSDTNGKIKPFVYPGKIGGYFDYIGTSWWMQSSGVDGVKEFFKFDSAEVYNSNVQPAAGKKRALEEFLRFYAPEKGYCVSGSMGKDHTASQMDFIGGSAAMILNGNWLECEMQTNMEEGFTMGMMSVPFLSDAQKDEDGNYVKVNYTANPDYIFIPKGAANKDGAKKFLAFMQRDDMLMLYTKITGSPRPFSYDMTSIEGLSKFNTDVLKIRAESKTFFDFSRANVYMSGYTQKYIGGQPYSALIRGDITPARFCNVEYVEAENNWDDWVSKSNI
;
A
#
# COMPACT_ATOMS: atom_id res chain seq x y z
N MET A 1 40.51 21.98 -29.69
CA MET A 1 39.93 22.87 -28.68
C MET A 1 39.12 21.99 -27.73
N LYS A 2 39.72 21.67 -26.59
CA LYS A 2 39.10 20.80 -25.55
C LYS A 2 38.25 21.68 -24.64
N LYS A 3 36.95 21.43 -24.56
CA LYS A 3 36.10 22.03 -23.54
C LYS A 3 36.20 21.18 -22.27
N LEU A 4 36.77 21.75 -21.20
CA LEU A 4 36.71 21.21 -19.85
C LEU A 4 35.26 21.23 -19.36
N LEU A 5 34.76 20.08 -18.98
CA LEU A 5 33.55 19.94 -18.19
C LEU A 5 33.93 20.15 -16.73
N ALA A 6 33.49 21.24 -16.13
CA ALA A 6 33.68 21.50 -14.71
C ALA A 6 32.54 20.74 -13.96
N ILE A 7 32.93 19.68 -13.24
CA ILE A 7 32.08 19.04 -12.25
C ILE A 7 32.11 19.93 -11.01
N VAL A 8 31.02 20.60 -10.73
CA VAL A 8 30.83 21.31 -9.46
C VAL A 8 30.47 20.25 -8.41
N LEU A 9 31.44 19.89 -7.59
CA LEU A 9 31.23 19.12 -6.37
C LEU A 9 30.61 20.08 -5.35
N SER A 10 29.30 19.95 -5.09
CA SER A 10 28.66 20.66 -3.98
C SER A 10 29.18 20.07 -2.68
N ILE A 11 30.01 20.80 -1.97
CA ILE A 11 30.44 20.46 -0.61
C ILE A 11 29.25 20.76 0.30
N ILE A 12 28.58 19.73 0.77
CA ILE A 12 27.56 19.84 1.81
C ILE A 12 28.29 20.21 3.09
N THR A 13 28.18 21.48 3.50
CA THR A 13 28.70 21.94 4.77
C THR A 13 27.60 21.73 5.83
N VAL A 14 27.69 20.62 6.56
CA VAL A 14 26.82 20.38 7.72
C VAL A 14 27.29 21.30 8.83
N PHE A 15 26.57 22.39 9.09
CA PHE A 15 26.74 23.19 10.29
C PHE A 15 25.83 22.66 11.39
N CYS A 16 26.39 21.91 12.34
CA CYS A 16 25.69 21.58 13.58
C CYS A 16 25.61 22.82 14.47
N PHE A 17 24.49 23.50 14.49
CA PHE A 17 24.17 24.48 15.52
C PHE A 17 23.37 23.79 16.61
N THR A 18 23.97 23.57 17.77
CA THR A 18 23.27 23.18 18.97
C THR A 18 22.62 24.42 19.60
N ALA A 19 21.35 24.63 19.34
CA ALA A 19 20.55 25.56 20.13
C ALA A 19 20.11 24.88 21.44
N CYS A 20 20.06 25.63 22.54
CA CYS A 20 19.58 25.14 23.84
C CYS A 20 18.12 24.71 23.71
N GLY A 21 17.87 23.40 23.56
CA GLY A 21 16.51 22.83 23.43
C GLY A 21 16.44 21.51 22.71
N GLY A 22 17.54 20.96 22.20
CA GLY A 22 17.55 19.62 21.59
C GLY A 22 17.19 19.56 20.10
N GLU A 23 16.85 20.66 19.45
CA GLU A 23 16.61 20.72 17.99
C GLU A 23 17.94 20.78 17.23
N THR A 24 18.10 19.95 16.21
CA THR A 24 19.29 19.90 15.35
C THR A 24 18.90 20.23 13.91
N VAL A 25 19.47 21.31 13.36
CA VAL A 25 19.34 21.58 11.93
C VAL A 25 20.11 20.50 11.16
N THR A 26 19.38 19.69 10.40
CA THR A 26 19.94 18.56 9.66
C THR A 26 20.21 18.92 8.18
N GLU A 27 19.51 19.92 7.66
CA GLU A 27 19.73 20.43 6.31
C GLU A 27 19.45 21.94 6.28
N SER A 28 20.36 22.68 5.65
CA SER A 28 20.16 24.06 5.24
C SER A 28 20.70 24.17 3.82
N ALA A 29 19.83 23.90 2.84
CA ALA A 29 20.18 23.92 1.43
C ALA A 29 18.94 24.28 0.60
N ASP A 30 19.17 24.82 -0.58
CA ASP A 30 18.13 25.15 -1.56
C ASP A 30 16.99 26.07 -1.02
N GLY A 31 17.34 26.93 -0.04
CA GLY A 31 16.41 27.91 0.54
C GLY A 31 15.42 27.32 1.57
N VAL A 32 15.72 26.15 2.13
CA VAL A 32 14.89 25.47 3.13
C VAL A 32 15.70 25.10 4.38
N ILE A 33 15.11 25.28 5.54
CA ILE A 33 15.62 24.76 6.82
C ILE A 33 14.85 23.50 7.17
N VAL A 34 15.60 22.42 7.46
CA VAL A 34 15.07 21.14 7.92
C VAL A 34 15.65 20.83 9.30
N ILE A 35 14.79 20.54 10.25
CA ILE A 35 15.15 20.24 11.64
C ILE A 35 14.84 18.78 11.92
N ASN A 36 15.71 18.09 12.70
CA ASN A 36 15.57 16.73 13.15
C ASN A 36 15.19 15.72 12.04
N ASN A 37 15.87 15.78 10.91
CA ASN A 37 15.61 14.92 9.74
C ASN A 37 14.18 15.04 9.16
N GLY A 38 13.58 16.21 9.28
CA GLY A 38 12.29 16.52 8.67
C GLY A 38 11.13 16.63 9.64
N ASP A 39 11.36 16.68 10.96
CA ASP A 39 10.27 16.94 11.91
C ASP A 39 9.70 18.34 11.70
N ARG A 40 10.55 19.36 11.40
CA ARG A 40 10.11 20.71 11.07
C ARG A 40 10.77 21.22 9.80
N ILE A 41 9.97 21.84 8.92
CA ILE A 41 10.42 22.29 7.59
C ILE A 41 9.80 23.66 7.30
N TYR A 42 10.67 24.65 7.00
CA TYR A 42 10.25 26.00 6.62
C TYR A 42 11.26 26.67 5.67
N ALA A 43 10.85 27.70 4.93
CA ALA A 43 11.74 28.43 4.04
C ALA A 43 12.81 29.19 4.83
N GLU A 44 14.05 29.20 4.36
CA GLU A 44 15.20 29.83 5.04
C GLU A 44 14.98 31.34 5.28
N ASP A 45 14.31 32.02 4.34
CA ASP A 45 14.00 33.45 4.40
C ASP A 45 12.61 33.75 5.01
N ALA A 46 11.96 32.78 5.64
CA ALA A 46 10.68 32.98 6.31
C ALA A 46 10.80 33.78 7.59
N ASP A 47 9.78 34.58 7.91
CA ASP A 47 9.63 35.22 9.21
C ASP A 47 9.09 34.20 10.23
N THR A 48 9.99 33.58 10.97
CA THR A 48 9.65 32.52 11.95
C THR A 48 8.72 32.98 13.07
N ALA A 49 8.56 34.28 13.29
CA ALA A 49 7.62 34.81 14.30
C ALA A 49 6.15 34.78 13.86
N THR A 50 5.89 34.62 12.55
CA THR A 50 4.54 34.70 11.97
C THR A 50 4.15 33.47 11.16
N LEU A 51 4.95 32.41 11.18
CA LEU A 51 4.68 31.16 10.47
C LEU A 51 3.33 30.54 10.88
N LYS A 52 2.61 30.08 9.88
CA LYS A 52 1.41 29.27 10.06
C LYS A 52 1.82 27.80 10.03
N VAL A 53 1.75 27.14 11.16
CA VAL A 53 2.09 25.71 11.22
C VAL A 53 0.99 24.87 10.59
N ILE A 54 1.40 23.87 9.81
CA ILE A 54 0.56 22.74 9.38
C ILE A 54 1.13 21.52 10.09
N ASP A 55 0.41 21.03 11.08
CA ASP A 55 0.77 19.85 11.88
C ASP A 55 0.29 18.57 11.19
N ILE A 56 1.19 17.63 10.95
CA ILE A 56 0.93 16.40 10.20
C ILE A 56 1.33 15.20 11.05
N GLY A 57 0.31 14.46 11.52
CA GLY A 57 0.52 13.15 12.13
C GLY A 57 0.57 12.05 11.07
N PHE A 58 1.64 11.28 11.02
CA PHE A 58 1.74 10.20 10.04
C PHE A 58 2.33 8.91 10.61
N THR A 59 1.92 7.78 10.04
CA THR A 59 2.52 6.48 10.35
C THR A 59 3.73 6.27 9.45
N GLU A 60 4.92 6.28 10.03
CA GLU A 60 6.16 6.03 9.30
C GLU A 60 6.33 4.52 9.09
N ALA A 61 5.93 4.03 7.92
CA ALA A 61 6.03 2.63 7.53
C ALA A 61 6.11 2.51 6.00
N GLY A 62 6.49 1.34 5.49
CA GLY A 62 6.51 1.03 4.06
C GLY A 62 7.38 1.98 3.24
N PHE A 63 6.83 3.08 2.77
CA PHE A 63 7.52 4.04 1.92
C PHE A 63 8.42 5.04 2.67
N GLY A 64 8.50 4.97 4.01
CA GLY A 64 9.27 5.92 4.83
C GLY A 64 8.73 7.35 4.77
N ARG A 65 9.56 8.31 5.23
CA ARG A 65 9.18 9.74 5.30
C ARG A 65 9.78 10.62 4.19
N GLU A 66 10.79 10.15 3.48
CA GLU A 66 11.58 10.99 2.57
C GLU A 66 10.73 11.68 1.50
N TRP A 67 9.75 10.98 0.94
CA TRP A 67 8.84 11.53 -0.05
C TRP A 67 8.02 12.70 0.50
N LEU A 68 7.52 12.58 1.74
CA LEU A 68 6.71 13.62 2.38
C LEU A 68 7.55 14.85 2.74
N VAL A 69 8.77 14.62 3.26
CA VAL A 69 9.76 15.67 3.53
C VAL A 69 10.10 16.45 2.25
N ASN A 70 10.31 15.75 1.13
CA ASN A 70 10.63 16.42 -0.13
C ASN A 70 9.43 17.22 -0.70
N ILE A 71 8.21 16.72 -0.58
CA ILE A 71 7.01 17.50 -0.95
C ILE A 71 6.85 18.70 -0.03
N ALA A 72 7.06 18.54 1.29
CA ALA A 72 7.00 19.63 2.25
C ALA A 72 8.03 20.74 1.95
N LYS A 73 9.27 20.37 1.57
CA LYS A 73 10.29 21.34 1.12
C LYS A 73 9.80 22.16 -0.06
N GLN A 74 9.26 21.52 -1.11
CA GLN A 74 8.72 22.24 -2.26
C GLN A 74 7.55 23.14 -1.86
N PHE A 75 6.68 22.67 -0.98
CA PHE A 75 5.55 23.46 -0.50
C PHE A 75 5.98 24.75 0.20
N VAL A 76 6.93 24.69 1.15
CA VAL A 76 7.36 25.87 1.92
C VAL A 76 8.17 26.85 1.08
N ILE A 77 8.89 26.42 0.04
CA ILE A 77 9.56 27.29 -0.92
C ILE A 77 8.54 28.20 -1.64
N GLU A 78 7.42 27.62 -2.06
CA GLU A 78 6.37 28.36 -2.78
C GLU A 78 5.40 29.07 -1.83
N ASN A 79 5.37 28.70 -0.55
CA ASN A 79 4.44 29.20 0.45
C ASN A 79 5.17 29.54 1.76
N LYS A 80 6.00 30.56 1.71
CA LYS A 80 6.94 30.93 2.79
C LYS A 80 6.29 31.34 4.11
N GLU A 81 4.99 31.60 4.10
CA GLU A 81 4.21 31.87 5.32
C GLU A 81 3.87 30.62 6.12
N TYR A 82 4.22 29.40 5.62
CA TYR A 82 3.95 28.15 6.29
C TYR A 82 5.20 27.45 6.80
N GLU A 83 5.01 26.71 7.88
CA GLU A 83 5.90 25.68 8.41
C GLU A 83 5.17 24.35 8.39
N ILE A 84 5.83 23.28 8.00
CA ILE A 84 5.33 21.91 8.14
C ILE A 84 5.98 21.29 9.36
N ASP A 85 5.15 20.76 10.26
CA ASP A 85 5.55 19.97 11.44
C ASP A 85 5.10 18.52 11.24
N LEU A 86 6.06 17.58 11.18
CA LEU A 86 5.81 16.17 10.92
C LEU A 86 5.99 15.34 12.19
N ASP A 87 4.88 14.82 12.74
CA ASP A 87 4.89 13.90 13.89
C ASP A 87 4.76 12.44 13.40
N GLY A 88 5.89 11.74 13.33
CA GLY A 88 5.95 10.33 12.96
C GLY A 88 5.62 9.42 14.16
N ASP A 89 4.44 8.81 14.18
CA ASP A 89 4.00 7.89 15.24
C ASP A 89 3.67 6.50 14.65
N PRO A 90 4.50 5.47 14.87
CA PRO A 90 4.22 4.12 14.38
C PRO A 90 2.97 3.50 15.04
N SER A 91 2.48 4.07 16.14
CA SER A 91 1.27 3.63 16.84
C SER A 91 0.03 4.47 16.52
N LEU A 92 0.13 5.43 15.57
CA LEU A 92 -0.93 6.39 15.24
C LEU A 92 -2.29 5.73 15.02
N ALA A 93 -2.36 4.68 14.20
CA ALA A 93 -3.61 4.00 13.89
C ALA A 93 -4.34 3.48 15.14
N SER A 94 -3.61 3.04 16.18
CA SER A 94 -4.20 2.53 17.41
C SER A 94 -4.66 3.62 18.37
N SER A 95 -4.06 4.81 18.32
CA SER A 95 -4.38 5.95 19.20
C SER A 95 -5.38 6.94 18.59
N LEU A 96 -5.53 6.91 17.28
CA LEU A 96 -6.23 7.91 16.47
C LEU A 96 -7.70 8.09 16.85
N GLN A 97 -8.43 6.98 17.03
CA GLN A 97 -9.83 7.05 17.43
C GLN A 97 -9.99 7.82 18.75
N THR A 98 -9.16 7.55 19.76
CA THR A 98 -9.21 8.24 21.06
C THR A 98 -8.85 9.73 20.91
N LYS A 99 -7.84 10.05 20.08
CA LYS A 99 -7.49 11.45 19.77
C LYS A 99 -8.68 12.20 19.16
N LEU A 100 -9.30 11.63 18.12
CA LEU A 100 -10.46 12.23 17.44
C LEU A 100 -11.68 12.39 18.36
N GLU A 101 -11.98 11.37 19.18
CA GLU A 101 -13.08 11.41 20.14
C GLU A 101 -12.88 12.50 21.20
N SER A 102 -11.65 12.69 21.66
CA SER A 102 -11.33 13.74 22.66
C SER A 102 -11.37 15.15 22.06
N GLY A 103 -11.14 15.31 20.78
CA GLY A 103 -11.03 16.59 20.07
C GLY A 103 -9.85 17.45 20.55
N LYS A 104 -8.86 16.87 21.23
CA LYS A 104 -7.72 17.61 21.81
C LYS A 104 -6.41 17.22 21.14
N ASN A 105 -5.53 18.23 20.97
CA ASN A 105 -4.19 18.01 20.40
C ASN A 105 -4.26 17.26 19.07
N LEU A 106 -5.15 17.71 18.18
CA LEU A 106 -5.31 17.16 16.86
C LEU A 106 -4.27 17.78 15.93
N ALA A 107 -3.62 16.95 15.12
CA ALA A 107 -2.90 17.44 13.97
C ALA A 107 -3.87 18.03 12.92
N ASP A 108 -3.36 18.81 11.98
CA ASP A 108 -4.18 19.38 10.90
C ASP A 108 -4.44 18.36 9.79
N LEU A 109 -3.52 17.40 9.62
CA LEU A 109 -3.61 16.30 8.68
C LEU A 109 -3.20 14.99 9.36
N TYR A 110 -3.87 13.91 9.01
CA TYR A 110 -3.46 12.56 9.41
C TYR A 110 -3.24 11.67 8.19
N PHE A 111 -2.11 10.94 8.20
CA PHE A 111 -1.73 9.87 7.27
C PHE A 111 -1.69 8.54 8.02
N PRO A 112 -2.82 7.99 8.42
CA PRO A 112 -2.84 6.73 9.15
C PRO A 112 -2.71 5.55 8.20
N LEU A 113 -2.23 4.42 8.71
CA LEU A 113 -2.37 3.12 8.07
C LEU A 113 -3.53 2.37 8.74
N ASN A 114 -4.41 1.76 7.95
CA ASN A 114 -5.43 0.82 8.44
C ASN A 114 -6.32 1.37 9.59
N SER A 115 -6.89 2.55 9.42
CA SER A 115 -7.84 3.09 10.40
C SER A 115 -9.28 3.08 9.87
N ALA A 116 -10.26 3.26 10.77
CA ALA A 116 -11.69 3.19 10.44
C ALA A 116 -12.24 4.57 10.06
N TRP A 117 -11.78 5.17 8.97
CA TRP A 117 -12.16 6.52 8.57
C TRP A 117 -13.67 6.69 8.33
N GLU A 118 -14.36 5.67 7.84
CA GLU A 118 -15.82 5.71 7.66
C GLU A 118 -16.55 5.88 9.00
N LEU A 119 -16.06 5.21 10.05
CA LEU A 119 -16.55 5.42 11.41
C LEU A 119 -16.31 6.86 11.85
N TYR A 120 -15.15 7.43 11.54
CA TYR A 120 -14.81 8.81 11.90
C TYR A 120 -15.69 9.82 11.14
N ALA A 121 -15.94 9.57 9.85
CA ALA A 121 -16.86 10.37 9.04
C ALA A 121 -18.30 10.28 9.55
N SER A 122 -18.81 9.07 9.86
CA SER A 122 -20.16 8.87 10.40
C SER A 122 -20.39 9.56 11.74
N ARG A 123 -19.34 9.80 12.51
CA ARG A 123 -19.35 10.53 13.78
C ARG A 123 -19.12 12.04 13.66
N GLY A 124 -18.90 12.51 12.44
CA GLY A 124 -18.63 13.94 12.18
C GLY A 124 -17.27 14.40 12.69
N TRP A 125 -16.29 13.49 12.82
CA TRP A 125 -14.94 13.82 13.31
C TRP A 125 -13.98 14.22 12.20
N VAL A 126 -14.37 14.02 10.93
CA VAL A 126 -13.55 14.30 9.74
C VAL A 126 -14.21 15.41 8.92
N GLU A 127 -13.40 16.31 8.38
CA GLU A 127 -13.82 17.40 7.51
C GLU A 127 -14.16 16.88 6.10
N PRO A 128 -15.28 17.27 5.47
CA PRO A 128 -15.52 17.04 4.05
C PRO A 128 -14.47 17.72 3.18
N LEU A 129 -14.06 17.07 2.11
CA LEU A 129 -13.01 17.53 1.20
C LEU A 129 -13.53 17.87 -0.21
N ASP A 130 -14.84 18.04 -0.40
CA ASP A 130 -15.44 18.35 -1.71
C ASP A 130 -14.83 19.61 -2.33
N ASP A 131 -14.56 20.63 -1.51
CA ASP A 131 -13.91 21.86 -1.93
C ASP A 131 -12.45 21.62 -2.39
N VAL A 132 -11.73 20.69 -1.76
CA VAL A 132 -10.37 20.30 -2.18
C VAL A 132 -10.44 19.52 -3.50
N TYR A 133 -11.36 18.58 -3.63
CA TYR A 133 -11.56 17.82 -4.88
C TYR A 133 -11.93 18.71 -6.07
N ALA A 134 -12.64 19.81 -5.81
CA ALA A 134 -13.01 20.80 -6.83
C ALA A 134 -11.85 21.74 -7.21
N MET A 135 -10.73 21.76 -6.46
CA MET A 135 -9.59 22.62 -6.77
C MET A 135 -8.91 22.18 -8.05
N LYS A 136 -8.60 23.14 -8.91
CA LYS A 136 -7.74 22.92 -10.07
C LYS A 136 -6.28 22.94 -9.65
N VAL A 137 -5.51 22.00 -10.17
CA VAL A 137 -4.07 21.94 -10.01
C VAL A 137 -3.38 22.03 -11.39
N ASP A 138 -2.09 22.30 -11.43
CA ASP A 138 -1.30 22.47 -12.66
C ASP A 138 -1.73 23.68 -13.52
N GLY A 139 -2.13 24.78 -12.85
CA GLY A 139 -2.48 26.05 -13.46
C GLY A 139 -3.96 26.21 -13.83
N GLU A 140 -4.30 27.34 -14.45
CA GLU A 140 -5.70 27.71 -14.75
C GLU A 140 -6.43 26.74 -15.69
N ASN A 141 -5.69 26.10 -16.61
CA ASN A 141 -6.21 25.11 -17.53
C ASN A 141 -6.06 23.67 -17.02
N GLY A 142 -5.57 23.50 -15.80
CA GLY A 142 -5.40 22.20 -15.14
C GLY A 142 -6.75 21.54 -14.85
N LYS A 143 -6.70 20.25 -14.66
CA LYS A 143 -7.83 19.44 -14.19
C LYS A 143 -8.09 19.72 -12.72
N THR A 144 -9.33 19.48 -12.29
CA THR A 144 -9.63 19.39 -10.86
C THR A 144 -9.01 18.11 -10.28
N ILE A 145 -8.81 18.10 -8.96
CA ILE A 145 -8.33 16.90 -8.26
C ILE A 145 -9.32 15.74 -8.50
N GLU A 146 -10.62 16.00 -8.50
CA GLU A 146 -11.64 15.01 -8.80
C GLU A 146 -11.47 14.41 -10.19
N GLU A 147 -11.23 15.23 -11.23
CA GLU A 147 -10.99 14.76 -12.61
C GLU A 147 -9.70 13.96 -12.76
N LYS A 148 -8.70 14.20 -11.90
CA LYS A 148 -7.43 13.46 -11.87
C LYS A 148 -7.54 12.14 -11.11
N THR A 149 -8.45 12.02 -10.14
CA THR A 149 -8.57 10.84 -9.27
C THR A 149 -9.17 9.66 -10.03
N ASP A 150 -8.59 8.47 -9.86
CA ASP A 150 -9.13 7.21 -10.40
C ASP A 150 -10.54 6.94 -9.87
N GLU A 151 -11.43 6.43 -10.72
CA GLU A 151 -12.85 6.24 -10.40
C GLU A 151 -13.11 5.29 -9.21
N ASN A 152 -12.28 4.25 -9.03
CA ASN A 152 -12.43 3.36 -7.89
C ASN A 152 -12.05 4.06 -6.59
N TYR A 153 -11.01 4.89 -6.64
CA TYR A 153 -10.56 5.68 -5.49
C TYR A 153 -11.51 6.82 -5.14
N LYS A 154 -12.20 7.43 -6.12
CA LYS A 154 -13.30 8.37 -5.84
C LYS A 154 -14.43 7.69 -5.07
N LYS A 155 -14.83 6.49 -5.49
CA LYS A 155 -15.85 5.71 -4.78
C LYS A 155 -15.41 5.34 -3.37
N TYR A 156 -14.15 4.97 -3.20
CA TYR A 156 -13.58 4.68 -1.89
C TYR A 156 -13.54 5.91 -0.98
N ALA A 157 -13.20 7.08 -1.51
CA ALA A 157 -13.09 8.31 -0.74
C ALA A 157 -14.44 8.93 -0.35
N ASN A 158 -15.52 8.51 -1.04
CA ASN A 158 -16.87 9.05 -0.82
C ASN A 158 -17.63 8.24 0.23
N TYR A 159 -18.33 8.94 1.10
CA TYR A 159 -19.16 8.34 2.13
C TYR A 159 -20.45 9.13 2.36
N THR A 160 -21.55 8.43 2.54
CA THR A 160 -22.86 9.05 2.80
C THR A 160 -23.14 9.06 4.29
N THR A 161 -23.31 10.26 4.83
CA THR A 161 -23.75 10.51 6.20
C THR A 161 -25.19 11.08 6.21
N THR A 162 -25.68 11.44 7.37
CA THR A 162 -26.96 12.18 7.49
C THR A 162 -26.89 13.61 6.87
N GLU A 163 -25.68 14.13 6.66
CA GLU A 163 -25.46 15.46 6.05
C GLU A 163 -25.37 15.38 4.51
N GLY A 164 -25.30 14.18 3.95
CA GLY A 164 -25.15 13.95 2.52
C GLY A 164 -23.98 13.05 2.17
N SER A 165 -23.72 12.95 0.88
CA SER A 165 -22.60 12.17 0.32
C SER A 165 -21.44 13.11 0.01
N HIS A 166 -20.28 12.90 0.63
CA HIS A 166 -19.12 13.77 0.55
C HIS A 166 -17.83 12.95 0.43
N TYR A 167 -16.78 13.56 -0.12
CA TYR A 167 -15.41 13.04 0.00
C TYR A 167 -14.87 13.36 1.40
N TYR A 168 -14.36 12.35 2.11
CA TYR A 168 -13.81 12.52 3.47
C TYR A 168 -12.33 12.22 3.56
N ILE A 169 -11.78 11.53 2.58
CA ILE A 169 -10.37 11.15 2.54
C ILE A 169 -9.77 11.50 1.17
N MET A 170 -8.44 11.67 1.15
CA MET A 170 -7.64 11.79 -0.06
C MET A 170 -6.71 10.57 -0.13
N PRO A 171 -6.88 9.64 -1.07
CA PRO A 171 -5.95 8.52 -1.24
C PRO A 171 -4.58 9.06 -1.68
N TRP A 172 -3.49 8.47 -1.16
CA TRP A 172 -2.17 8.98 -1.49
C TRP A 172 -1.21 7.95 -2.10
N ASN A 173 -1.52 6.67 -2.09
CA ASN A 173 -0.76 5.66 -2.81
C ASN A 173 -1.67 4.71 -3.58
N ASP A 174 -1.09 4.06 -4.60
CA ASP A 174 -1.72 2.96 -5.34
C ASP A 174 -0.84 1.73 -5.19
N THR A 175 -1.27 0.78 -4.36
CA THR A 175 -0.47 -0.37 -4.02
C THR A 175 -0.53 -1.45 -5.12
N VAL A 176 0.63 -2.02 -5.43
CA VAL A 176 0.79 -3.16 -6.33
C VAL A 176 1.40 -4.29 -5.52
N THR A 177 0.75 -5.44 -5.52
CA THR A 177 1.20 -6.61 -4.76
C THR A 177 1.51 -7.76 -5.71
N GLY A 178 2.36 -8.70 -5.27
CA GLY A 178 2.74 -9.83 -6.11
C GLY A 178 3.90 -10.64 -5.54
N ILE A 179 4.61 -11.28 -6.43
CA ILE A 179 5.82 -12.05 -6.12
C ILE A 179 7.03 -11.21 -6.47
N VAL A 180 7.81 -10.86 -5.44
CA VAL A 180 9.10 -10.20 -5.61
C VAL A 180 10.20 -11.26 -5.68
N TYR A 181 11.17 -11.08 -6.57
CA TYR A 181 12.24 -12.06 -6.79
C TYR A 181 13.63 -11.41 -6.77
N ASN A 182 14.64 -12.19 -6.41
CA ASN A 182 16.03 -11.77 -6.43
C ASN A 182 16.58 -11.87 -7.86
N VAL A 183 16.78 -10.73 -8.52
CA VAL A 183 17.22 -10.66 -9.93
C VAL A 183 18.56 -11.36 -10.14
N LYS A 184 19.54 -11.15 -9.24
CA LYS A 184 20.86 -11.77 -9.37
C LYS A 184 20.81 -13.30 -9.32
N MET A 185 19.94 -13.87 -8.48
CA MET A 185 19.76 -15.33 -8.44
C MET A 185 19.17 -15.83 -9.74
N PHE A 186 18.12 -15.16 -10.26
CA PHE A 186 17.50 -15.55 -11.52
C PHE A 186 18.50 -15.51 -12.67
N GLU A 187 19.31 -14.47 -12.77
CA GLU A 187 20.37 -14.35 -13.78
C GLU A 187 21.46 -15.44 -13.61
N GLN A 188 21.93 -15.63 -12.38
CA GLN A 188 23.01 -16.57 -12.06
C GLN A 188 22.66 -18.02 -12.42
N TYR A 189 21.42 -18.43 -12.16
CA TYR A 189 20.96 -19.81 -12.39
C TYR A 189 20.20 -19.96 -13.71
N GLY A 190 19.98 -18.87 -14.46
CA GLY A 190 19.19 -18.88 -15.69
C GLY A 190 17.72 -19.26 -15.44
N TRP A 191 17.15 -18.83 -14.31
CA TRP A 191 15.74 -19.01 -14.02
C TRP A 191 14.90 -18.00 -14.79
N GLU A 192 13.77 -18.46 -15.30
CA GLU A 192 12.86 -17.64 -16.09
C GLU A 192 11.64 -17.22 -15.24
N ILE A 193 11.07 -16.07 -15.54
CA ILE A 193 9.84 -15.59 -14.89
C ILE A 193 8.67 -16.44 -15.36
N PRO A 194 7.94 -17.12 -14.45
CA PRO A 194 6.82 -17.98 -14.81
C PRO A 194 5.58 -17.17 -15.21
N GLU A 195 4.90 -17.56 -16.28
CA GLU A 195 3.62 -17.00 -16.68
C GLU A 195 2.43 -17.72 -16.04
N THR A 196 2.57 -18.98 -15.74
CA THR A 196 1.52 -19.84 -15.17
C THR A 196 1.92 -20.44 -13.83
N THR A 197 0.95 -20.89 -13.04
CA THR A 197 1.22 -21.57 -11.77
C THR A 197 1.91 -22.94 -11.96
N ASP A 198 1.75 -23.58 -13.11
CA ASP A 198 2.47 -24.82 -13.45
C ASP A 198 3.96 -24.55 -13.72
N GLU A 199 4.26 -23.46 -14.42
CA GLU A 199 5.63 -22.99 -14.60
C GLU A 199 6.25 -22.53 -13.28
N LEU A 200 5.48 -21.86 -12.41
CA LEU A 200 5.92 -21.48 -11.08
C LEU A 200 6.30 -22.72 -10.24
N GLU A 201 5.52 -23.81 -10.29
CA GLU A 201 5.86 -25.05 -9.59
C GLU A 201 7.10 -25.70 -10.18
N THR A 202 7.26 -25.65 -11.50
CA THR A 202 8.46 -26.14 -12.19
C THR A 202 9.69 -25.34 -11.76
N LEU A 203 9.58 -24.01 -11.66
CA LEU A 203 10.61 -23.14 -11.15
C LEU A 203 10.96 -23.48 -9.68
N CYS A 204 9.97 -23.68 -8.81
CA CYS A 204 10.20 -24.07 -7.42
C CYS A 204 11.03 -25.37 -7.31
N LYS A 205 10.71 -26.38 -8.12
CA LYS A 205 11.46 -27.66 -8.17
C LYS A 205 12.89 -27.43 -8.68
N ARG A 206 13.05 -26.58 -9.69
CA ARG A 206 14.36 -26.23 -10.26
C ARG A 206 15.23 -25.47 -9.25
N ILE A 207 14.69 -24.48 -8.52
CA ILE A 207 15.42 -23.77 -7.46
C ILE A 207 15.98 -24.75 -6.43
N LEU A 208 15.17 -25.69 -5.95
CA LEU A 208 15.62 -26.69 -4.99
C LEU A 208 16.71 -27.60 -5.57
N SER A 209 16.58 -28.03 -6.82
CA SER A 209 17.55 -28.89 -7.50
C SER A 209 18.86 -28.17 -7.73
N ASP A 210 18.84 -27.00 -8.35
CA ASP A 210 20.03 -26.23 -8.75
C ASP A 210 20.87 -25.79 -7.54
N THR A 211 20.22 -25.60 -6.38
CA THR A 211 20.87 -25.15 -5.14
C THR A 211 21.07 -26.24 -4.10
N ASN A 212 20.73 -27.50 -4.43
CA ASN A 212 20.70 -28.61 -3.47
C ASN A 212 19.90 -28.26 -2.19
N GLY A 213 18.79 -27.54 -2.35
CA GLY A 213 17.90 -27.13 -1.29
C GLY A 213 18.43 -26.03 -0.35
N LYS A 214 19.58 -25.43 -0.65
CA LYS A 214 20.17 -24.35 0.15
C LYS A 214 19.36 -23.07 0.05
N ILE A 215 18.88 -22.72 -1.16
CA ILE A 215 17.97 -21.62 -1.39
C ILE A 215 16.57 -22.21 -1.51
N LYS A 216 15.62 -21.60 -0.81
CA LYS A 216 14.22 -21.98 -0.91
C LYS A 216 13.51 -21.13 -1.96
N PRO A 217 12.49 -21.68 -2.67
CA PRO A 217 11.65 -20.88 -3.54
C PRO A 217 11.08 -19.64 -2.85
N PHE A 218 10.51 -19.82 -1.65
CA PHE A 218 9.81 -18.77 -0.93
C PHE A 218 10.24 -18.63 0.52
N VAL A 219 9.97 -17.46 1.07
CA VAL A 219 9.77 -17.20 2.48
C VAL A 219 8.38 -16.61 2.70
N TYR A 220 7.74 -16.88 3.83
CA TYR A 220 6.39 -16.41 4.14
C TYR A 220 6.30 -15.90 5.59
N PRO A 221 5.69 -14.71 5.83
CA PRO A 221 5.53 -14.17 7.18
C PRO A 221 4.34 -14.81 7.90
N GLY A 222 4.48 -16.04 8.33
CA GLY A 222 3.39 -16.86 8.86
C GLY A 222 2.68 -16.32 10.10
N LYS A 223 3.26 -15.36 10.83
CA LYS A 223 2.57 -14.62 11.88
C LYS A 223 1.53 -13.63 11.33
N ILE A 224 1.62 -13.28 10.04
CA ILE A 224 0.74 -12.32 9.39
C ILE A 224 0.10 -13.02 8.20
N GLY A 225 -0.91 -13.84 8.47
CA GLY A 225 -1.56 -14.68 7.46
C GLY A 225 -2.13 -13.93 6.26
N GLY A 226 -2.50 -12.65 6.42
CA GLY A 226 -3.06 -11.78 5.37
C GLY A 226 -2.14 -11.55 4.16
N TYR A 227 -0.87 -11.91 4.22
CA TYR A 227 0.01 -11.93 3.03
C TYR A 227 -0.50 -12.89 1.93
N PHE A 228 -1.42 -13.80 2.26
CA PHE A 228 -2.16 -14.56 1.26
C PHE A 228 -2.80 -13.65 0.21
N ASP A 229 -3.40 -12.55 0.62
CA ASP A 229 -4.20 -11.69 -0.24
C ASP A 229 -3.40 -11.13 -1.41
N TYR A 230 -2.08 -10.94 -1.28
CA TYR A 230 -1.21 -10.36 -2.31
C TYR A 230 -1.18 -11.15 -3.63
N ILE A 231 -1.35 -12.47 -3.56
CA ILE A 231 -1.50 -13.30 -4.77
C ILE A 231 -2.81 -14.09 -4.78
N GLY A 232 -3.30 -14.51 -3.61
CA GLY A 232 -4.51 -15.32 -3.50
C GLY A 232 -5.75 -14.60 -3.99
N THR A 233 -5.90 -13.31 -3.67
CA THR A 233 -7.00 -12.51 -4.19
C THR A 233 -6.87 -12.28 -5.70
N SER A 234 -5.66 -12.15 -6.23
CA SER A 234 -5.45 -12.12 -7.68
C SER A 234 -5.85 -13.45 -8.34
N TRP A 235 -5.50 -14.60 -7.77
CA TRP A 235 -5.97 -15.90 -8.25
C TRP A 235 -7.51 -16.05 -8.15
N TRP A 236 -8.10 -15.52 -7.10
CA TRP A 236 -9.55 -15.48 -7.00
C TRP A 236 -10.17 -14.65 -8.13
N MET A 237 -9.63 -13.46 -8.42
CA MET A 237 -10.05 -12.64 -9.57
C MET A 237 -9.84 -13.34 -10.91
N GLN A 238 -8.77 -14.12 -11.07
CA GLN A 238 -8.54 -14.91 -12.29
C GLN A 238 -9.60 -16.01 -12.47
N SER A 239 -10.09 -16.60 -11.37
CA SER A 239 -11.12 -17.65 -11.41
C SER A 239 -12.54 -17.11 -11.54
N SER A 240 -12.88 -16.06 -10.78
CA SER A 240 -14.25 -15.52 -10.69
C SER A 240 -14.49 -14.27 -11.55
N GLY A 241 -13.43 -13.68 -12.09
CA GLY A 241 -13.45 -12.31 -12.64
C GLY A 241 -13.44 -11.24 -11.56
N VAL A 242 -12.98 -10.04 -11.91
CA VAL A 242 -12.95 -8.90 -10.99
C VAL A 242 -14.36 -8.55 -10.51
N ASP A 243 -15.34 -8.54 -11.41
CA ASP A 243 -16.72 -8.23 -11.05
C ASP A 243 -17.36 -9.32 -10.17
N GLY A 244 -17.00 -10.60 -10.38
CA GLY A 244 -17.42 -11.68 -9.48
C GLY A 244 -16.89 -11.48 -8.06
N VAL A 245 -15.63 -11.08 -7.91
CA VAL A 245 -15.08 -10.76 -6.58
C VAL A 245 -15.78 -9.56 -5.96
N LYS A 246 -16.10 -8.52 -6.74
CA LYS A 246 -16.89 -7.37 -6.26
C LYS A 246 -18.26 -7.78 -5.75
N GLU A 247 -18.94 -8.73 -6.41
CA GLU A 247 -20.24 -9.25 -5.95
C GLU A 247 -20.14 -9.88 -4.56
N PHE A 248 -19.06 -10.59 -4.25
CA PHE A 248 -18.82 -11.14 -2.92
C PHE A 248 -18.81 -10.06 -1.82
N PHE A 249 -18.29 -8.89 -2.14
CA PHE A 249 -18.16 -7.77 -1.21
C PHE A 249 -19.34 -6.78 -1.23
N LYS A 250 -20.32 -6.95 -2.13
CA LYS A 250 -21.53 -6.09 -2.16
C LYS A 250 -22.48 -6.30 -0.98
N PHE A 251 -22.39 -7.43 -0.32
CA PHE A 251 -23.24 -7.76 0.81
C PHE A 251 -24.75 -7.87 0.45
N ASP A 252 -25.03 -8.44 -0.73
CA ASP A 252 -26.42 -8.53 -1.23
C ASP A 252 -27.14 -9.79 -0.76
N SER A 253 -26.41 -10.89 -0.51
CA SER A 253 -26.97 -12.19 -0.15
C SER A 253 -25.95 -13.09 0.53
N ALA A 254 -26.39 -13.91 1.50
CA ALA A 254 -25.52 -14.92 2.13
C ALA A 254 -25.01 -15.97 1.12
N GLU A 255 -25.76 -16.21 0.03
CA GLU A 255 -25.42 -17.20 -0.99
C GLU A 255 -24.08 -16.89 -1.72
N VAL A 256 -23.66 -15.63 -1.79
CA VAL A 256 -22.36 -15.26 -2.40
C VAL A 256 -21.16 -15.88 -1.68
N TYR A 257 -21.35 -16.32 -0.43
CA TYR A 257 -20.33 -17.01 0.39
C TYR A 257 -20.32 -18.53 0.23
N ASN A 258 -21.28 -19.10 -0.50
CA ASN A 258 -21.35 -20.54 -0.75
C ASN A 258 -20.24 -20.99 -1.69
N SER A 259 -19.27 -21.75 -1.19
CA SER A 259 -18.10 -22.21 -1.95
C SER A 259 -18.39 -23.24 -3.06
N ASN A 260 -19.66 -23.61 -3.26
CA ASN A 260 -20.07 -24.45 -4.39
C ASN A 260 -20.51 -23.63 -5.61
N VAL A 261 -20.66 -22.32 -5.46
CA VAL A 261 -21.04 -21.39 -6.54
C VAL A 261 -20.07 -20.19 -6.60
N GLN A 262 -20.01 -19.51 -7.74
CA GLN A 262 -19.25 -18.28 -7.86
C GLN A 262 -19.92 -17.16 -7.05
N PRO A 263 -19.17 -16.23 -6.43
CA PRO A 263 -17.71 -16.09 -6.51
C PRO A 263 -16.90 -16.88 -5.47
N ALA A 264 -17.54 -17.45 -4.44
CA ALA A 264 -16.83 -18.16 -3.36
C ALA A 264 -16.14 -19.46 -3.82
N ALA A 265 -16.63 -20.11 -4.89
CA ALA A 265 -15.93 -21.23 -5.51
C ALA A 265 -14.53 -20.83 -6.03
N GLY A 266 -14.41 -19.63 -6.58
CA GLY A 266 -13.12 -19.08 -7.00
C GLY A 266 -12.20 -18.77 -5.83
N LYS A 267 -12.74 -18.28 -4.70
CA LYS A 267 -11.99 -18.10 -3.45
C LYS A 267 -11.42 -19.43 -2.96
N LYS A 268 -12.25 -20.47 -2.92
CA LYS A 268 -11.80 -21.81 -2.56
C LYS A 268 -10.69 -22.32 -3.48
N ARG A 269 -10.85 -22.13 -4.80
CA ARG A 269 -9.82 -22.47 -5.80
C ARG A 269 -8.50 -21.74 -5.55
N ALA A 270 -8.54 -20.45 -5.22
CA ALA A 270 -7.34 -19.67 -4.87
C ALA A 270 -6.65 -20.18 -3.60
N LEU A 271 -7.42 -20.56 -2.56
CA LEU A 271 -6.88 -21.17 -1.35
C LEU A 271 -6.22 -22.54 -1.63
N GLU A 272 -6.79 -23.35 -2.49
CA GLU A 272 -6.21 -24.63 -2.93
C GLU A 272 -4.91 -24.41 -3.69
N GLU A 273 -4.87 -23.43 -4.62
CA GLU A 273 -3.65 -23.10 -5.36
C GLU A 273 -2.57 -22.54 -4.44
N PHE A 274 -2.92 -21.71 -3.46
CA PHE A 274 -1.98 -21.18 -2.49
C PHE A 274 -1.27 -22.32 -1.70
N LEU A 275 -2.03 -23.33 -1.26
CA LEU A 275 -1.46 -24.50 -0.58
C LEU A 275 -0.54 -25.34 -1.47
N ARG A 276 -0.69 -25.28 -2.78
CA ARG A 276 0.24 -25.93 -3.74
C ARG A 276 1.67 -25.44 -3.56
N PHE A 277 1.86 -24.19 -3.09
CA PHE A 277 3.16 -23.56 -2.91
C PHE A 277 3.58 -23.40 -1.46
N TYR A 278 2.66 -23.12 -0.57
CA TYR A 278 2.98 -22.70 0.80
C TYR A 278 2.71 -23.76 1.87
N ALA A 279 2.08 -24.88 1.54
CA ALA A 279 1.90 -25.99 2.48
C ALA A 279 3.27 -26.58 2.88
N PRO A 280 3.52 -26.84 4.19
CA PRO A 280 4.82 -27.23 4.71
C PRO A 280 5.41 -28.48 4.05
N GLU A 281 4.57 -29.46 3.67
CA GLU A 281 4.98 -30.69 3.03
C GLU A 281 5.57 -30.50 1.62
N LYS A 282 5.34 -29.35 1.00
CA LYS A 282 5.95 -29.01 -0.30
C LYS A 282 7.43 -28.68 -0.16
N GLY A 283 7.86 -28.20 1.02
CA GLY A 283 9.24 -27.85 1.28
C GLY A 283 9.77 -26.64 0.49
N TYR A 284 8.87 -25.83 -0.07
CA TYR A 284 9.22 -24.64 -0.87
C TYR A 284 9.52 -23.42 -0.02
N CYS A 285 9.06 -23.37 1.23
CA CYS A 285 9.31 -22.24 2.12
C CYS A 285 10.57 -22.44 2.99
N VAL A 286 11.20 -21.33 3.35
CA VAL A 286 12.28 -21.31 4.35
C VAL A 286 11.78 -21.93 5.66
N SER A 287 12.62 -22.75 6.29
CA SER A 287 12.27 -23.37 7.56
C SER A 287 11.93 -22.32 8.63
N GLY A 288 10.86 -22.57 9.38
CA GLY A 288 10.38 -21.65 10.40
C GLY A 288 9.61 -20.44 9.89
N SER A 289 9.29 -20.33 8.59
CA SER A 289 8.51 -19.25 8.01
C SER A 289 7.21 -18.96 8.77
N MET A 290 6.53 -20.00 9.28
CA MET A 290 5.29 -19.84 10.04
C MET A 290 5.44 -19.08 11.37
N GLY A 291 6.66 -18.97 11.89
CA GLY A 291 7.00 -18.22 13.10
C GLY A 291 7.56 -16.83 12.83
N LYS A 292 7.70 -16.42 11.57
CA LYS A 292 8.27 -15.13 11.18
C LYS A 292 7.20 -14.06 11.00
N ASP A 293 7.56 -12.83 11.32
CA ASP A 293 6.85 -11.62 10.91
C ASP A 293 7.35 -11.13 9.53
N HIS A 294 6.83 -10.00 9.08
CA HIS A 294 7.18 -9.41 7.78
C HIS A 294 8.68 -9.06 7.71
N THR A 295 9.22 -8.36 8.72
CA THR A 295 10.63 -7.94 8.73
C THR A 295 11.58 -9.13 8.70
N ALA A 296 11.34 -10.15 9.52
CA ALA A 296 12.18 -11.36 9.52
C ALA A 296 12.14 -12.12 8.18
N SER A 297 10.97 -12.11 7.50
CA SER A 297 10.82 -12.73 6.18
C SER A 297 11.51 -11.93 5.09
N GLN A 298 11.43 -10.61 5.14
CA GLN A 298 12.14 -9.70 4.23
C GLN A 298 13.65 -9.82 4.38
N MET A 299 14.15 -9.92 5.63
CA MET A 299 15.58 -10.19 5.90
C MET A 299 16.07 -11.52 5.34
N ASP A 300 15.28 -12.60 5.42
CA ASP A 300 15.61 -13.87 4.77
C ASP A 300 15.69 -13.75 3.25
N PHE A 301 14.80 -12.96 2.64
CA PHE A 301 14.78 -12.74 1.20
C PHE A 301 16.01 -11.96 0.74
N ILE A 302 16.29 -10.78 1.33
CA ILE A 302 17.46 -9.98 0.95
C ILE A 302 18.78 -10.65 1.32
N GLY A 303 18.79 -11.46 2.40
CA GLY A 303 19.93 -12.29 2.80
C GLY A 303 20.12 -13.55 1.97
N GLY A 304 19.27 -13.81 0.96
CA GLY A 304 19.45 -14.89 -0.02
C GLY A 304 19.00 -16.27 0.45
N SER A 305 18.28 -16.38 1.55
CA SER A 305 17.71 -17.67 2.00
C SER A 305 16.53 -18.12 1.14
N ALA A 306 15.84 -17.19 0.49
CA ALA A 306 14.76 -17.43 -0.45
C ALA A 306 14.99 -16.68 -1.77
N ALA A 307 14.56 -17.29 -2.88
CA ALA A 307 14.61 -16.67 -4.20
C ALA A 307 13.48 -15.69 -4.43
N MET A 308 12.33 -15.88 -3.77
CA MET A 308 11.10 -15.12 -3.94
C MET A 308 10.41 -14.84 -2.60
N ILE A 309 9.63 -13.76 -2.55
CA ILE A 309 8.79 -13.38 -1.40
C ILE A 309 7.49 -12.76 -1.91
N LEU A 310 6.37 -12.97 -1.19
CA LEU A 310 5.14 -12.19 -1.40
C LEU A 310 5.29 -10.84 -0.73
N ASN A 311 5.11 -9.78 -1.50
CA ASN A 311 5.17 -8.42 -0.95
C ASN A 311 4.48 -7.41 -1.89
N GLY A 312 4.55 -6.14 -1.53
CA GLY A 312 4.06 -5.03 -2.34
C GLY A 312 5.18 -4.07 -2.76
N ASN A 313 4.78 -3.06 -3.50
CA ASN A 313 5.66 -2.04 -4.08
C ASN A 313 6.43 -1.19 -3.05
N TRP A 314 6.15 -1.32 -1.78
CA TRP A 314 6.90 -0.67 -0.68
C TRP A 314 8.18 -1.40 -0.28
N LEU A 315 8.39 -2.67 -0.69
CA LEU A 315 9.47 -3.52 -0.19
C LEU A 315 10.87 -2.92 -0.41
N GLU A 316 11.12 -2.31 -1.57
CA GLU A 316 12.42 -1.73 -1.88
C GLU A 316 12.73 -0.55 -0.93
N CYS A 317 11.77 0.35 -0.71
CA CYS A 317 11.92 1.46 0.24
C CYS A 317 12.09 0.96 1.68
N GLU A 318 11.27 0.01 2.11
CA GLU A 318 11.28 -0.53 3.47
C GLU A 318 12.60 -1.22 3.82
N MET A 319 13.23 -1.86 2.83
CA MET A 319 14.46 -2.63 3.04
C MET A 319 15.73 -1.91 2.58
N GLN A 320 15.63 -0.68 2.05
CA GLN A 320 16.73 0.04 1.43
C GLN A 320 18.01 0.09 2.27
N THR A 321 17.88 0.34 3.58
CA THR A 321 19.03 0.42 4.50
C THR A 321 19.62 -0.93 4.87
N ASN A 322 18.93 -2.03 4.61
CA ASN A 322 19.32 -3.39 4.95
C ASN A 322 19.85 -4.17 3.74
N MET A 323 19.65 -3.67 2.52
CA MET A 323 20.15 -4.31 1.31
C MET A 323 21.66 -4.12 1.15
N GLU A 324 22.35 -5.19 0.79
CA GLU A 324 23.76 -5.11 0.42
C GLU A 324 23.94 -4.35 -0.90
N GLU A 325 25.10 -3.68 -1.05
CA GLU A 325 25.45 -2.98 -2.28
C GLU A 325 25.28 -3.89 -3.52
N GLY A 326 24.53 -3.40 -4.47
CA GLY A 326 24.24 -4.10 -5.71
C GLY A 326 23.23 -5.24 -5.58
N PHE A 327 22.49 -5.39 -4.46
CA PHE A 327 21.30 -6.21 -4.43
C PHE A 327 20.25 -5.61 -5.38
N THR A 328 19.57 -6.45 -6.14
CA THR A 328 18.54 -6.03 -7.08
C THR A 328 17.36 -6.97 -7.00
N MET A 329 16.18 -6.41 -6.83
CA MET A 329 14.92 -7.15 -6.89
C MET A 329 14.11 -6.77 -8.12
N GLY A 330 13.18 -7.63 -8.49
CA GLY A 330 12.15 -7.37 -9.51
C GLY A 330 10.81 -7.86 -8.99
N MET A 331 9.72 -7.36 -9.58
CA MET A 331 8.38 -7.87 -9.30
C MET A 331 7.84 -8.56 -10.55
N MET A 332 7.21 -9.73 -10.39
CA MET A 332 6.52 -10.41 -11.48
C MET A 332 5.01 -10.30 -11.31
N SER A 333 4.30 -10.25 -12.43
CA SER A 333 2.84 -10.41 -12.43
C SER A 333 2.46 -11.73 -11.77
N VAL A 334 1.32 -11.77 -11.09
CA VAL A 334 0.84 -13.01 -10.46
C VAL A 334 0.60 -14.06 -11.56
N PRO A 335 1.26 -15.23 -11.49
CA PRO A 335 1.13 -16.28 -12.51
C PRO A 335 -0.32 -16.73 -12.70
N PHE A 336 -0.69 -17.04 -13.93
CA PHE A 336 -2.06 -17.42 -14.25
C PHE A 336 -2.40 -18.84 -13.77
N LEU A 337 -3.58 -18.99 -13.19
CA LEU A 337 -4.18 -20.31 -12.98
C LEU A 337 -4.42 -20.99 -14.32
N SER A 338 -4.37 -22.33 -14.38
CA SER A 338 -4.68 -23.10 -15.58
C SER A 338 -6.10 -22.85 -16.12
N ASP A 339 -7.01 -22.46 -15.22
CA ASP A 339 -8.42 -22.14 -15.48
C ASP A 339 -8.71 -20.63 -15.39
N ALA A 340 -7.68 -19.78 -15.46
CA ALA A 340 -7.83 -18.33 -15.45
C ALA A 340 -8.69 -17.83 -16.62
N GLN A 341 -9.47 -16.78 -16.35
CA GLN A 341 -10.30 -16.15 -17.38
C GLN A 341 -9.46 -15.58 -18.53
N LYS A 342 -10.00 -15.69 -19.73
CA LYS A 342 -9.43 -15.13 -20.95
C LYS A 342 -10.36 -14.08 -21.54
N ASP A 343 -9.78 -13.10 -22.22
CA ASP A 343 -10.51 -12.11 -22.99
C ASP A 343 -11.07 -12.70 -24.31
N GLU A 344 -11.75 -11.87 -25.09
CA GLU A 344 -12.35 -12.27 -26.38
C GLU A 344 -11.31 -12.72 -27.42
N ASP A 345 -10.06 -12.26 -27.29
CA ASP A 345 -8.93 -12.63 -28.14
C ASP A 345 -8.19 -13.90 -27.65
N GLY A 346 -8.61 -14.47 -26.52
CA GLY A 346 -8.03 -15.66 -25.91
C GLY A 346 -6.80 -15.42 -25.05
N ASN A 347 -6.45 -14.17 -24.74
CA ASN A 347 -5.37 -13.81 -23.85
C ASN A 347 -5.84 -13.87 -22.40
N TYR A 348 -4.93 -14.21 -21.48
CA TYR A 348 -5.21 -14.13 -20.05
C TYR A 348 -5.45 -12.68 -19.60
N VAL A 349 -6.51 -12.48 -18.80
CA VAL A 349 -6.81 -11.17 -18.20
C VAL A 349 -5.88 -10.95 -17.02
N LYS A 350 -4.95 -10.00 -17.16
CA LYS A 350 -4.07 -9.60 -16.07
C LYS A 350 -4.86 -8.89 -14.99
N VAL A 351 -4.71 -9.33 -13.76
CA VAL A 351 -5.35 -8.76 -12.58
C VAL A 351 -4.31 -8.58 -11.48
N ASN A 352 -4.49 -7.55 -10.66
CA ASN A 352 -3.66 -7.31 -9.50
C ASN A 352 -4.53 -6.88 -8.32
N TYR A 353 -4.30 -7.51 -7.18
CA TYR A 353 -4.91 -7.07 -5.93
C TYR A 353 -4.15 -5.85 -5.42
N THR A 354 -4.89 -4.78 -5.18
CA THR A 354 -4.41 -3.60 -4.49
C THR A 354 -4.70 -3.79 -3.00
N ALA A 355 -3.68 -3.85 -2.17
CA ALA A 355 -3.86 -3.81 -0.73
C ALA A 355 -4.61 -2.51 -0.35
N ASN A 356 -5.24 -2.48 0.82
CA ASN A 356 -6.04 -1.33 1.24
C ASN A 356 -5.30 -0.02 0.97
N PRO A 357 -5.89 0.89 0.17
CA PRO A 357 -5.23 2.14 -0.17
C PRO A 357 -5.01 2.98 1.07
N ASP A 358 -3.83 3.55 1.20
CA ASP A 358 -3.56 4.52 2.24
C ASP A 358 -4.20 5.87 1.88
N TYR A 359 -4.59 6.61 2.89
CA TYR A 359 -5.35 7.84 2.73
C TYR A 359 -4.94 8.92 3.73
N ILE A 360 -5.37 10.13 3.44
CA ILE A 360 -5.18 11.32 4.25
C ILE A 360 -6.55 11.88 4.60
N PHE A 361 -6.70 12.41 5.79
CA PHE A 361 -7.88 13.19 6.14
C PHE A 361 -7.54 14.39 7.02
N ILE A 362 -8.46 15.36 7.06
CA ILE A 362 -8.43 16.52 7.94
C ILE A 362 -9.42 16.28 9.08
N PRO A 363 -9.02 16.29 10.34
CA PRO A 363 -9.97 16.20 11.44
C PRO A 363 -10.85 17.46 11.52
N LYS A 364 -12.11 17.28 11.91
CA LYS A 364 -13.07 18.40 12.04
C LYS A 364 -12.58 19.50 12.98
N GLY A 365 -11.78 19.14 13.99
CA GLY A 365 -11.19 20.04 14.99
C GLY A 365 -9.80 20.57 14.63
N ALA A 366 -9.29 20.39 13.40
CA ALA A 366 -8.00 20.91 12.96
C ALA A 366 -7.90 22.42 13.16
N ALA A 367 -6.75 22.88 13.64
CA ALA A 367 -6.50 24.30 13.92
C ALA A 367 -6.27 25.10 12.64
N ASN A 368 -5.56 24.53 11.65
CA ASN A 368 -5.19 25.17 10.40
C ASN A 368 -5.75 24.40 9.18
N LYS A 369 -7.08 24.32 9.07
CA LYS A 369 -7.76 23.63 7.96
C LYS A 369 -7.40 24.18 6.59
N ASP A 370 -7.30 25.52 6.47
CA ASP A 370 -6.99 26.19 5.20
C ASP A 370 -5.58 25.81 4.72
N GLY A 371 -4.61 25.78 5.63
CA GLY A 371 -3.26 25.32 5.33
C GLY A 371 -3.24 23.84 4.95
N ALA A 372 -3.95 22.99 5.70
CA ALA A 372 -4.10 21.58 5.42
C ALA A 372 -4.70 21.31 4.04
N LYS A 373 -5.80 21.98 3.67
CA LYS A 373 -6.44 21.87 2.34
C LYS A 373 -5.51 22.35 1.23
N LYS A 374 -4.77 23.44 1.46
CA LYS A 374 -3.78 23.96 0.52
C LYS A 374 -2.64 22.96 0.29
N PHE A 375 -2.14 22.33 1.35
CA PHE A 375 -1.09 21.29 1.26
C PHE A 375 -1.62 20.05 0.53
N LEU A 376 -2.83 19.58 0.83
CA LEU A 376 -3.46 18.47 0.11
C LEU A 376 -3.56 18.75 -1.40
N ALA A 377 -4.02 19.94 -1.79
CA ALA A 377 -4.10 20.31 -3.20
C ALA A 377 -2.71 20.37 -3.86
N PHE A 378 -1.72 20.91 -3.16
CA PHE A 378 -0.34 20.99 -3.63
C PHE A 378 0.25 19.60 -3.93
N MET A 379 -0.01 18.62 -3.07
CA MET A 379 0.42 17.24 -3.25
C MET A 379 -0.14 16.57 -4.52
N GLN A 380 -1.24 17.09 -5.10
CA GLN A 380 -1.89 16.51 -6.28
C GLN A 380 -1.45 17.16 -7.61
N ARG A 381 -0.51 18.09 -7.59
CA ARG A 381 0.13 18.64 -8.79
C ARG A 381 0.95 17.56 -9.48
N ASP A 382 1.06 17.63 -10.80
CA ASP A 382 1.79 16.64 -11.60
C ASP A 382 3.25 16.49 -11.16
N ASP A 383 3.93 17.62 -10.88
CA ASP A 383 5.32 17.61 -10.40
C ASP A 383 5.48 16.93 -9.03
N MET A 384 4.52 17.08 -8.13
CA MET A 384 4.53 16.41 -6.81
C MET A 384 4.16 14.94 -6.90
N LEU A 385 3.23 14.57 -7.78
CA LEU A 385 2.91 13.18 -8.07
C LEU A 385 4.13 12.44 -8.67
N MET A 386 4.82 13.08 -9.61
CA MET A 386 6.06 12.55 -10.20
C MET A 386 7.19 12.46 -9.18
N LEU A 387 7.35 13.47 -8.31
CA LEU A 387 8.34 13.48 -7.23
C LEU A 387 8.13 12.30 -6.28
N TYR A 388 6.88 12.07 -5.86
CA TYR A 388 6.52 10.91 -5.04
C TYR A 388 6.93 9.60 -5.72
N THR A 389 6.50 9.39 -6.96
CA THR A 389 6.80 8.15 -7.71
C THR A 389 8.29 7.98 -7.95
N LYS A 390 9.03 9.06 -8.20
CA LYS A 390 10.49 9.03 -8.35
C LYS A 390 11.19 8.55 -7.07
N ILE A 391 10.72 9.00 -5.91
CA ILE A 391 11.33 8.63 -4.62
C ILE A 391 10.94 7.23 -4.19
N THR A 392 9.66 6.88 -4.33
CA THR A 392 9.11 5.65 -3.78
C THR A 392 9.00 4.50 -4.80
N GLY A 393 9.06 4.82 -6.10
CA GLY A 393 8.75 3.88 -7.17
C GLY A 393 7.27 3.49 -7.25
N SER A 394 6.44 4.03 -6.36
CA SER A 394 5.02 3.70 -6.27
C SER A 394 4.16 4.65 -7.09
N PRO A 395 3.13 4.17 -7.80
CA PRO A 395 2.17 5.04 -8.45
C PRO A 395 1.27 5.74 -7.42
N ARG A 396 0.67 6.85 -7.84
CA ARG A 396 -0.40 7.53 -7.12
C ARG A 396 -1.73 7.27 -7.85
N PRO A 397 -2.89 7.26 -7.15
CA PRO A 397 -4.19 6.98 -7.77
C PRO A 397 -4.78 8.20 -8.52
N PHE A 398 -3.93 8.90 -9.25
CA PHE A 398 -4.26 10.10 -10.03
C PHE A 398 -3.71 9.98 -11.45
N SER A 399 -4.30 10.73 -12.41
CA SER A 399 -3.76 10.81 -13.76
C SER A 399 -2.59 11.79 -13.82
N TYR A 400 -1.39 11.31 -14.19
CA TYR A 400 -0.16 12.08 -14.45
C TYR A 400 0.77 11.25 -15.35
N ASP A 401 1.81 11.86 -15.91
CA ASP A 401 2.73 11.18 -16.80
C ASP A 401 3.83 10.42 -16.04
N MET A 402 3.59 9.13 -15.78
CA MET A 402 4.58 8.24 -15.16
C MET A 402 5.69 7.80 -16.14
N THR A 403 5.48 7.96 -17.45
CA THR A 403 6.44 7.47 -18.46
C THR A 403 7.67 8.37 -18.58
N SER A 404 7.57 9.61 -18.13
CA SER A 404 8.67 10.61 -18.13
C SER A 404 9.60 10.50 -16.92
N ILE A 405 9.33 9.61 -15.97
CA ILE A 405 10.13 9.48 -14.74
C ILE A 405 11.38 8.65 -15.03
N GLU A 406 12.55 9.30 -14.95
CA GLU A 406 13.84 8.68 -15.16
C GLU A 406 14.49 8.20 -13.85
N GLY A 407 15.36 7.17 -13.96
CA GLY A 407 16.18 6.68 -12.85
C GLY A 407 15.48 5.71 -11.91
N LEU A 408 14.33 5.18 -12.30
CA LEU A 408 13.63 4.13 -11.55
C LEU A 408 14.43 2.82 -11.55
N SER A 409 14.39 2.11 -10.43
CA SER A 409 14.95 0.76 -10.32
C SER A 409 14.21 -0.23 -11.25
N LYS A 410 14.80 -1.42 -11.43
CA LYS A 410 14.09 -2.49 -12.12
C LYS A 410 12.78 -2.85 -11.40
N PHE A 411 12.82 -2.93 -10.08
CA PHE A 411 11.64 -3.22 -9.26
C PHE A 411 10.52 -2.21 -9.52
N ASN A 412 10.84 -0.91 -9.45
CA ASN A 412 9.88 0.16 -9.68
C ASN A 412 9.33 0.15 -11.11
N THR A 413 10.18 -0.14 -12.10
CA THR A 413 9.76 -0.29 -13.50
C THR A 413 8.77 -1.45 -13.68
N ASP A 414 9.05 -2.61 -13.03
CA ASP A 414 8.16 -3.76 -13.04
C ASP A 414 6.81 -3.42 -12.38
N VAL A 415 6.82 -2.74 -11.24
CA VAL A 415 5.62 -2.29 -10.50
C VAL A 415 4.73 -1.42 -11.38
N LEU A 416 5.29 -0.37 -12.00
CA LEU A 416 4.52 0.53 -12.87
C LEU A 416 3.94 -0.20 -14.08
N LYS A 417 4.71 -1.14 -14.66
CA LYS A 417 4.23 -1.98 -15.76
C LYS A 417 3.07 -2.88 -15.33
N ILE A 418 3.19 -3.58 -14.20
CA ILE A 418 2.11 -4.42 -13.67
C ILE A 418 0.86 -3.59 -13.45
N ARG A 419 0.99 -2.39 -12.85
CA ARG A 419 -0.15 -1.50 -12.61
C ARG A 419 -0.82 -1.05 -13.91
N ALA A 420 -0.04 -0.69 -14.91
CA ALA A 420 -0.56 -0.23 -16.20
C ALA A 420 -1.28 -1.34 -16.99
N GLU A 421 -0.83 -2.59 -16.87
CA GLU A 421 -1.33 -3.72 -17.64
C GLU A 421 -2.44 -4.52 -16.95
N SER A 422 -2.70 -4.28 -15.65
CA SER A 422 -3.62 -5.09 -14.85
C SER A 422 -4.93 -4.36 -14.55
N LYS A 423 -6.04 -5.12 -14.53
CA LYS A 423 -7.25 -4.69 -13.85
C LYS A 423 -7.03 -4.82 -12.34
N THR A 424 -7.27 -3.76 -11.61
CA THR A 424 -7.04 -3.72 -10.16
C THR A 424 -8.34 -3.83 -9.38
N PHE A 425 -8.24 -4.36 -8.18
CA PHE A 425 -9.32 -4.43 -7.22
C PHE A 425 -8.74 -4.24 -5.81
N PHE A 426 -9.42 -3.48 -5.01
CA PHE A 426 -9.27 -3.44 -3.56
C PHE A 426 -10.66 -3.51 -2.91
N ASP A 427 -10.72 -4.11 -1.73
CA ASP A 427 -11.95 -4.19 -0.98
C ASP A 427 -12.16 -2.91 -0.16
N PHE A 428 -13.25 -2.24 -0.40
CA PHE A 428 -13.71 -1.08 0.37
C PHE A 428 -15.09 -1.30 0.97
N SER A 429 -15.56 -2.56 1.00
CA SER A 429 -16.84 -2.89 1.61
C SER A 429 -16.69 -3.12 3.11
N ARG A 430 -17.70 -2.70 3.86
CA ARG A 430 -17.79 -2.96 5.31
C ARG A 430 -18.05 -4.41 5.66
N ALA A 431 -18.52 -5.20 4.69
CA ALA A 431 -18.77 -6.63 4.86
C ALA A 431 -17.54 -7.38 5.34
N ASN A 432 -16.35 -6.99 4.82
CA ASN A 432 -15.10 -7.63 5.16
C ASN A 432 -14.75 -7.53 6.66
N VAL A 433 -15.14 -6.46 7.32
CA VAL A 433 -14.91 -6.27 8.77
C VAL A 433 -15.69 -7.32 9.57
N TYR A 434 -16.93 -7.59 9.21
CA TYR A 434 -17.75 -8.59 9.88
C TYR A 434 -17.27 -10.01 9.58
N MET A 435 -17.00 -10.31 8.30
CA MET A 435 -16.48 -11.61 7.86
C MET A 435 -15.14 -11.94 8.51
N SER A 436 -14.21 -11.01 8.54
CA SER A 436 -12.89 -11.19 9.17
C SER A 436 -13.03 -11.51 10.67
N GLY A 437 -13.89 -10.82 11.39
CA GLY A 437 -14.14 -11.07 12.81
C GLY A 437 -14.67 -12.47 13.08
N TYR A 438 -15.58 -12.97 12.26
CA TYR A 438 -16.15 -14.32 12.42
C TYR A 438 -15.14 -15.39 12.02
N THR A 439 -14.43 -15.23 10.93
CA THR A 439 -13.39 -16.18 10.51
C THR A 439 -12.31 -16.32 11.59
N GLN A 440 -11.87 -15.21 12.18
CA GLN A 440 -10.94 -15.22 13.31
C GLN A 440 -11.49 -15.93 14.55
N LYS A 441 -12.76 -15.72 14.87
CA LYS A 441 -13.42 -16.35 16.02
C LYS A 441 -13.47 -17.87 15.91
N TYR A 442 -13.76 -18.42 14.73
CA TYR A 442 -14.01 -19.85 14.56
C TYR A 442 -12.77 -20.64 14.10
N ILE A 443 -11.81 -19.99 13.47
CA ILE A 443 -10.57 -20.64 12.97
C ILE A 443 -9.39 -20.33 13.89
N GLY A 444 -9.53 -19.32 14.77
CA GLY A 444 -8.50 -18.87 15.72
C GLY A 444 -7.48 -17.91 15.09
N GLY A 445 -7.46 -16.70 15.55
CA GLY A 445 -6.51 -15.59 15.39
C GLY A 445 -5.91 -15.28 14.01
N GLN A 446 -5.48 -16.29 13.26
CA GLN A 446 -4.84 -16.15 11.95
C GLN A 446 -5.32 -17.24 10.99
N PRO A 447 -6.47 -17.04 10.30
CA PRO A 447 -7.12 -18.06 9.49
C PRO A 447 -6.24 -18.63 8.36
N TYR A 448 -5.52 -17.78 7.63
CA TYR A 448 -4.63 -18.21 6.55
C TYR A 448 -3.41 -18.97 7.10
N SER A 449 -2.91 -18.59 8.27
CA SER A 449 -1.83 -19.34 8.91
C SER A 449 -2.29 -20.73 9.37
N ALA A 450 -3.52 -20.85 9.86
CA ALA A 450 -4.14 -22.12 10.20
C ALA A 450 -4.33 -23.00 8.95
N LEU A 451 -4.72 -22.39 7.83
CA LEU A 451 -4.83 -23.07 6.53
C LEU A 451 -3.49 -23.63 6.07
N ILE A 452 -2.42 -22.82 6.11
CA ILE A 452 -1.08 -23.25 5.70
C ILE A 452 -0.57 -24.39 6.57
N ARG A 453 -0.81 -24.36 7.88
CA ARG A 453 -0.42 -25.45 8.79
C ARG A 453 -1.23 -26.73 8.61
N GLY A 454 -2.31 -26.70 7.81
CA GLY A 454 -3.23 -27.83 7.66
C GLY A 454 -4.24 -28.00 8.81
N ASP A 455 -4.38 -27.03 9.70
CA ASP A 455 -5.35 -27.04 10.81
C ASP A 455 -6.79 -26.94 10.27
N ILE A 456 -6.96 -26.37 9.08
CA ILE A 456 -8.24 -26.23 8.38
C ILE A 456 -8.04 -26.45 6.87
N THR A 457 -9.05 -27.02 6.19
CA THR A 457 -9.03 -27.17 4.72
C THR A 457 -9.65 -25.95 4.04
N PRO A 458 -9.35 -25.68 2.74
CA PRO A 458 -10.01 -24.63 1.96
C PRO A 458 -11.53 -24.74 1.98
N ALA A 459 -12.08 -25.93 1.81
CA ALA A 459 -13.50 -26.16 1.84
C ALA A 459 -14.12 -25.79 3.20
N ARG A 460 -13.46 -26.15 4.31
CA ARG A 460 -13.94 -25.79 5.65
C ARG A 460 -13.79 -24.29 5.91
N PHE A 461 -12.71 -23.66 5.44
CA PHE A 461 -12.51 -22.21 5.54
C PHE A 461 -13.69 -21.45 4.93
N CYS A 462 -14.03 -21.73 3.66
CA CYS A 462 -15.16 -21.11 2.99
C CYS A 462 -16.52 -21.51 3.61
N ASN A 463 -16.67 -22.76 4.08
CA ASN A 463 -17.91 -23.19 4.71
C ASN A 463 -18.18 -22.45 6.03
N VAL A 464 -17.16 -22.11 6.80
CA VAL A 464 -17.34 -21.28 8.01
C VAL A 464 -17.90 -19.90 7.63
N GLU A 465 -17.38 -19.27 6.59
CA GLU A 465 -17.88 -17.97 6.10
C GLU A 465 -19.34 -18.07 5.67
N TYR A 466 -19.72 -19.10 4.93
CA TYR A 466 -21.09 -19.31 4.45
C TYR A 466 -22.09 -19.55 5.58
N VAL A 467 -21.77 -20.47 6.49
CA VAL A 467 -22.65 -20.80 7.64
C VAL A 467 -22.81 -19.58 8.56
N GLU A 468 -21.78 -18.79 8.76
CA GLU A 468 -21.87 -17.57 9.55
C GLU A 468 -22.71 -16.50 8.85
N ALA A 469 -22.58 -16.37 7.54
CA ALA A 469 -23.41 -15.46 6.75
C ALA A 469 -24.89 -15.87 6.85
N GLU A 470 -25.24 -17.14 6.66
CA GLU A 470 -26.64 -17.64 6.80
C GLU A 470 -27.21 -17.38 8.19
N ASN A 471 -26.44 -17.64 9.25
CA ASN A 471 -26.91 -17.52 10.61
C ASN A 471 -27.05 -16.08 11.13
N ASN A 472 -26.29 -15.13 10.55
CA ASN A 472 -26.20 -13.78 11.06
C ASN A 472 -26.57 -12.71 10.02
N TRP A 473 -27.15 -13.09 8.89
CA TRP A 473 -27.38 -12.21 7.75
C TRP A 473 -28.12 -10.91 8.11
N ASP A 474 -29.25 -11.03 8.80
CA ASP A 474 -30.07 -9.88 9.18
C ASP A 474 -29.32 -8.92 10.14
N ASP A 475 -28.55 -9.47 11.07
CA ASP A 475 -27.72 -8.70 11.99
C ASP A 475 -26.59 -7.95 11.22
N TRP A 476 -25.95 -8.62 10.28
CA TRP A 476 -24.91 -8.01 9.46
C TRP A 476 -25.45 -6.90 8.57
N VAL A 477 -26.57 -7.15 7.90
CA VAL A 477 -27.23 -6.13 7.05
C VAL A 477 -27.62 -4.92 7.88
N SER A 478 -28.21 -5.13 9.07
CA SER A 478 -28.59 -4.03 9.95
C SER A 478 -27.40 -3.17 10.40
N LYS A 479 -26.24 -3.79 10.63
CA LYS A 479 -25.00 -3.11 11.03
C LYS A 479 -24.25 -2.47 9.87
N SER A 480 -24.41 -2.98 8.65
CA SER A 480 -23.76 -2.42 7.45
C SER A 480 -24.44 -1.14 6.96
N ASN A 481 -25.68 -0.91 7.36
CA ASN A 481 -26.48 0.27 6.99
C ASN A 481 -26.36 1.44 8.01
N ILE A 482 -25.37 1.40 8.92
CA ILE A 482 -25.12 2.44 9.92
C ILE A 482 -24.14 3.48 9.37
#